data_9682c5f93182f5565e9d42403a0b2dea
#
_entry.id   9682c5f93182f5565e9d42403a0b2dea
#
_cell.length_a   1.000
_cell.length_b   1.000
_cell.length_c   1.000
_cell.angle_alpha   90.00
_cell.angle_beta   90.00
_cell.angle_gamma   90.00
#
_symmetry.space_group_name_H-M   'P 1'
#
loop_
_entity.id
_entity.type
_entity.pdbx_description
1 polymer ?
#
loop_
_entity_poly.entity_id
_entity_poly.type
_entity_poly.pdbx_seq_one_letter_code
_entity_poly.pdbx_strand_id
1 'polypeptide(L)'
;IIYFFLAIILCFNNSISAQALYENLPKPTPTQLSWQDMELTMFIHFGPATWQDQKYDDLSTPLSKINPSKLNTDQWANVAKSYGAKMIIFSAKHTGGFAWWQTETTNYGIKETPWKNGKGDLLKDLATSCKKNGLKLGIYLSPEDRYLGAGMGGKIADPIKQEQYEKIYRKQLTELLTQYGDISEVWV
;
A
#
# COMPACT_ATOMS: atom_id res chain seq x y z
N ILE A 1 -52.57 -8.68 34.23
CA ILE A 1 -52.57 -9.37 32.93
C ILE A 1 -52.59 -8.35 31.77
N ILE A 2 -53.43 -7.29 31.82
CA ILE A 2 -53.53 -6.24 30.78
C ILE A 2 -52.20 -5.49 30.61
N TYR A 3 -51.50 -5.16 31.68
CA TYR A 3 -50.21 -4.46 31.66
C TYR A 3 -49.07 -5.32 31.06
N PHE A 4 -49.14 -6.64 31.19
CA PHE A 4 -48.18 -7.56 30.61
C PHE A 4 -48.30 -7.63 29.09
N PHE A 5 -49.50 -7.60 28.56
CA PHE A 5 -49.77 -7.54 27.11
C PHE A 5 -49.33 -6.21 26.50
N LEU A 6 -49.52 -5.08 27.19
CA LEU A 6 -49.09 -3.76 26.72
C LEU A 6 -47.55 -3.68 26.61
N ALA A 7 -46.82 -4.25 27.56
CA ALA A 7 -45.35 -4.31 27.52
C ALA A 7 -44.81 -5.15 26.34
N ILE A 8 -45.45 -6.28 26.02
CA ILE A 8 -45.08 -7.11 24.88
C ILE A 8 -45.30 -6.38 23.54
N ILE A 9 -46.43 -5.66 23.39
CA ILE A 9 -46.73 -4.87 22.17
C ILE A 9 -45.70 -3.75 21.98
N LEU A 10 -45.27 -3.06 23.06
CA LEU A 10 -44.23 -2.04 22.99
C LEU A 10 -42.85 -2.59 22.59
N CYS A 11 -42.49 -3.78 23.06
CA CYS A 11 -41.24 -4.44 22.66
C CYS A 11 -41.24 -4.82 21.18
N PHE A 12 -42.37 -5.31 20.63
CA PHE A 12 -42.46 -5.66 19.21
C PHE A 12 -42.41 -4.41 18.29
N ASN A 13 -43.00 -3.30 18.67
CA ASN A 13 -42.95 -2.07 17.86
C ASN A 13 -41.56 -1.47 17.80
N ASN A 14 -40.76 -1.54 18.88
CA ASN A 14 -39.38 -1.08 18.87
C ASN A 14 -38.47 -1.97 18.00
N SER A 15 -38.73 -3.26 17.97
CA SER A 15 -37.97 -4.19 17.10
C SER A 15 -38.22 -3.94 15.61
N ILE A 16 -39.46 -3.66 15.22
CA ILE A 16 -39.81 -3.34 13.82
C ILE A 16 -39.16 -2.01 13.38
N SER A 17 -39.15 -1.00 14.25
CA SER A 17 -38.51 0.29 13.95
C SER A 17 -36.99 0.17 13.80
N ALA A 18 -36.34 -0.65 14.60
CA ALA A 18 -34.91 -0.91 14.49
C ALA A 18 -34.58 -1.63 13.17
N GLN A 19 -35.35 -2.62 12.81
CA GLN A 19 -35.12 -3.40 11.58
C GLN A 19 -35.31 -2.53 10.32
N ALA A 20 -36.32 -1.66 10.27
CA ALA A 20 -36.54 -0.73 9.18
C ALA A 20 -35.41 0.31 9.03
N LEU A 21 -34.79 0.70 10.13
CA LEU A 21 -33.60 1.57 10.12
C LEU A 21 -32.38 0.87 9.50
N TYR A 22 -32.16 -0.41 9.79
CA TYR A 22 -31.06 -1.19 9.23
C TYR A 22 -31.21 -1.48 7.74
N GLU A 23 -32.41 -1.63 7.22
CA GLU A 23 -32.66 -1.90 5.80
C GLU A 23 -32.26 -0.72 4.89
N ASN A 24 -32.29 0.50 5.40
CA ASN A 24 -31.96 1.71 4.66
C ASN A 24 -30.51 2.18 4.83
N LEU A 25 -29.69 1.47 5.61
CA LEU A 25 -28.27 1.80 5.74
C LEU A 25 -27.50 1.40 4.47
N PRO A 26 -26.52 2.22 4.05
CA PRO A 26 -25.60 1.83 3.00
C PRO A 26 -24.92 0.49 3.33
N LYS A 27 -24.99 -0.44 2.41
CA LYS A 27 -24.35 -1.75 2.55
C LYS A 27 -23.03 -1.76 1.78
N PRO A 28 -21.98 -2.41 2.28
CA PRO A 28 -20.74 -2.54 1.55
C PRO A 28 -20.98 -3.32 0.25
N THR A 29 -20.23 -2.95 -0.80
CA THR A 29 -20.17 -3.76 -2.03
C THR A 29 -19.49 -5.09 -1.74
N PRO A 30 -19.68 -6.12 -2.59
CA PRO A 30 -18.96 -7.41 -2.44
C PRO A 30 -17.44 -7.25 -2.36
N THR A 31 -16.87 -6.30 -3.11
CA THR A 31 -15.43 -5.99 -3.06
C THR A 31 -15.01 -5.40 -1.71
N GLN A 32 -15.78 -4.46 -1.19
CA GLN A 32 -15.51 -3.88 0.14
C GLN A 32 -15.65 -4.93 1.25
N LEU A 33 -16.67 -5.80 1.15
CA LEU A 33 -16.84 -6.88 2.11
C LEU A 33 -15.67 -7.87 2.06
N SER A 34 -15.26 -8.29 0.86
CA SER A 34 -14.09 -9.15 0.68
C SER A 34 -12.79 -8.53 1.21
N TRP A 35 -12.66 -7.21 1.16
CA TRP A 35 -11.54 -6.49 1.77
C TRP A 35 -11.63 -6.51 3.30
N GLN A 36 -12.80 -6.25 3.86
CA GLN A 36 -13.03 -6.31 5.32
C GLN A 36 -12.76 -7.72 5.88
N ASP A 37 -13.16 -8.76 5.15
CA ASP A 37 -12.96 -10.17 5.55
C ASP A 37 -11.47 -10.58 5.61
N MET A 38 -10.56 -9.76 5.05
CA MET A 38 -9.12 -10.02 5.20
C MET A 38 -8.61 -9.77 6.62
N GLU A 39 -9.23 -8.86 7.38
CA GLU A 39 -8.96 -8.51 8.79
C GLU A 39 -7.52 -8.11 9.08
N LEU A 40 -6.54 -8.97 8.76
CA LEU A 40 -5.13 -8.76 9.07
C LEU A 40 -4.29 -8.56 7.80
N THR A 41 -3.54 -7.47 7.79
CA THR A 41 -2.55 -7.17 6.75
C THR A 41 -1.20 -6.86 7.39
N MET A 42 -0.12 -7.02 6.61
CA MET A 42 1.23 -6.58 6.97
C MET A 42 1.61 -5.38 6.14
N PHE A 43 1.89 -4.25 6.77
CA PHE A 43 2.43 -3.09 6.08
C PHE A 43 3.95 -3.06 6.22
N ILE A 44 4.68 -2.93 5.10
CA ILE A 44 6.14 -2.91 5.10
C ILE A 44 6.63 -1.57 4.56
N HIS A 45 7.32 -0.81 5.41
CA HIS A 45 8.14 0.33 5.03
C HIS A 45 9.61 -0.09 5.03
N PHE A 46 10.22 -0.07 3.86
CA PHE A 46 11.65 -0.32 3.70
C PHE A 46 12.19 0.63 2.63
N GLY A 47 13.17 1.44 2.99
CA GLY A 47 13.65 2.52 2.13
C GLY A 47 15.00 3.06 2.57
N PRO A 48 15.58 4.05 1.85
CA PRO A 48 16.86 4.67 2.19
C PRO A 48 16.92 5.21 3.62
N ALA A 49 15.79 5.64 4.19
CA ALA A 49 15.69 6.03 5.60
C ALA A 49 16.21 4.96 6.58
N THR A 50 16.17 3.68 6.20
CA THR A 50 16.74 2.57 6.99
C THR A 50 18.25 2.67 7.13
N TRP A 51 18.96 3.20 6.12
CA TRP A 51 20.41 3.44 6.18
C TRP A 51 20.77 4.75 6.88
N GLN A 52 19.77 5.62 7.09
CA GLN A 52 19.94 6.94 7.70
C GLN A 52 19.59 6.92 9.19
N ASP A 53 19.02 5.84 9.71
CA ASP A 53 18.40 5.76 11.04
C ASP A 53 17.37 6.89 11.26
N GLN A 54 16.57 7.17 10.22
CA GLN A 54 15.60 8.26 10.17
C GLN A 54 14.20 7.75 9.90
N LYS A 55 13.21 8.54 10.30
CA LYS A 55 11.80 8.26 9.99
C LYS A 55 11.48 8.46 8.51
N TYR A 56 12.11 9.46 7.91
CA TYR A 56 11.91 9.84 6.52
C TYR A 56 13.25 9.97 5.81
N ASP A 57 13.28 9.55 4.56
CA ASP A 57 14.42 9.68 3.69
C ASP A 57 14.76 11.17 3.45
N ASP A 58 15.97 11.56 3.80
CA ASP A 58 16.54 12.91 3.63
C ASP A 58 17.45 13.03 2.39
N LEU A 59 17.50 11.99 1.56
CA LEU A 59 18.30 11.88 0.34
C LEU A 59 19.83 11.83 0.59
N SER A 60 20.27 11.71 1.84
CA SER A 60 21.72 11.76 2.17
C SER A 60 22.46 10.46 1.87
N THR A 61 21.74 9.32 1.73
CA THR A 61 22.39 8.04 1.46
C THR A 61 22.80 7.92 -0.01
N PRO A 62 24.10 7.79 -0.31
CA PRO A 62 24.55 7.50 -1.67
C PRO A 62 23.96 6.19 -2.19
N LEU A 63 23.44 6.18 -3.41
CA LEU A 63 22.82 4.99 -4.02
C LEU A 63 23.76 3.79 -4.03
N SER A 64 25.07 4.03 -4.15
CA SER A 64 26.13 2.99 -4.08
C SER A 64 26.19 2.27 -2.73
N LYS A 65 25.60 2.81 -1.67
CA LYS A 65 25.53 2.17 -0.34
C LYS A 65 24.25 1.37 -0.12
N ILE A 66 23.23 1.56 -0.96
CA ILE A 66 21.97 0.85 -0.85
C ILE A 66 22.12 -0.53 -1.50
N ASN A 67 22.53 -1.51 -0.68
CA ASN A 67 22.72 -2.88 -1.14
C ASN A 67 22.14 -3.88 -0.11
N PRO A 68 20.83 -4.15 -0.17
CA PRO A 68 20.18 -5.09 0.74
C PRO A 68 20.48 -6.56 0.36
N SER A 69 21.75 -6.96 0.39
CA SER A 69 22.22 -8.27 -0.06
C SER A 69 21.60 -9.46 0.69
N LYS A 70 21.12 -9.23 1.92
CA LYS A 70 20.48 -10.26 2.75
C LYS A 70 18.96 -10.22 2.71
N LEU A 71 18.37 -9.35 1.87
CA LEU A 71 16.92 -9.21 1.75
C LEU A 71 16.32 -10.51 1.23
N ASN A 72 15.26 -10.96 1.90
CA ASN A 72 14.54 -12.19 1.59
C ASN A 72 13.02 -11.96 1.71
N THR A 73 12.35 -11.78 0.58
CA THR A 73 10.91 -11.54 0.52
C THR A 73 10.09 -12.79 0.88
N ASP A 74 10.63 -13.99 0.71
CA ASP A 74 9.99 -15.22 1.19
C ASP A 74 9.90 -15.23 2.73
N GLN A 75 10.94 -14.74 3.42
CA GLN A 75 10.91 -14.59 4.87
C GLN A 75 9.80 -13.61 5.30
N TRP A 76 9.64 -12.48 4.62
CA TRP A 76 8.58 -11.53 4.90
C TRP A 76 7.18 -12.17 4.72
N ALA A 77 6.98 -12.87 3.60
CA ALA A 77 5.71 -13.54 3.31
C ALA A 77 5.41 -14.66 4.33
N ASN A 78 6.41 -15.44 4.74
CA ASN A 78 6.24 -16.47 5.76
C ASN A 78 5.88 -15.88 7.13
N VAL A 79 6.51 -14.77 7.53
CA VAL A 79 6.16 -14.07 8.77
C VAL A 79 4.73 -13.52 8.70
N ALA A 80 4.34 -12.84 7.62
CA ALA A 80 2.98 -12.36 7.43
C ALA A 80 1.96 -13.50 7.59
N LYS A 81 2.20 -14.61 6.91
CA LYS A 81 1.33 -15.80 6.98
C LYS A 81 1.27 -16.41 8.37
N SER A 82 2.37 -16.40 9.12
CA SER A 82 2.45 -17.07 10.44
C SER A 82 1.53 -16.47 11.50
N TYR A 83 1.19 -15.16 11.40
CA TYR A 83 0.22 -14.52 12.28
C TYR A 83 -1.16 -14.32 11.65
N GLY A 84 -1.39 -14.91 10.47
CA GLY A 84 -2.71 -14.93 9.83
C GLY A 84 -2.99 -13.78 8.86
N ALA A 85 -1.99 -12.96 8.50
CA ALA A 85 -2.20 -11.92 7.50
C ALA A 85 -2.65 -12.52 6.16
N LYS A 86 -3.50 -11.80 5.46
CA LYS A 86 -4.04 -12.17 4.14
C LYS A 86 -3.40 -11.36 3.01
N MET A 87 -2.74 -10.25 3.36
CA MET A 87 -2.14 -9.35 2.39
C MET A 87 -0.86 -8.73 2.96
N ILE A 88 0.09 -8.41 2.08
CA ILE A 88 1.21 -7.53 2.37
C ILE A 88 1.01 -6.25 1.57
N ILE A 89 1.09 -5.09 2.23
CA ILE A 89 1.14 -3.78 1.59
C ILE A 89 2.60 -3.30 1.67
N PHE A 90 3.19 -3.01 0.52
CA PHE A 90 4.57 -2.57 0.44
C PHE A 90 4.70 -1.14 -0.04
N SER A 91 5.54 -0.34 0.64
CA SER A 91 5.90 0.99 0.17
C SER A 91 6.81 0.90 -1.05
N ALA A 92 6.22 0.82 -2.25
CA ALA A 92 6.98 0.79 -3.49
C ALA A 92 7.78 2.08 -3.71
N LYS A 93 7.23 3.23 -3.30
CA LYS A 93 7.89 4.53 -3.20
C LYS A 93 7.34 5.27 -1.99
N HIS A 94 8.22 5.75 -1.10
CA HIS A 94 7.87 6.64 0.01
C HIS A 94 8.22 8.11 -0.32
N THR A 95 8.01 9.02 0.61
CA THR A 95 8.15 10.49 0.45
C THR A 95 9.51 10.97 -0.06
N GLY A 96 10.59 10.19 0.11
CA GLY A 96 11.90 10.48 -0.47
C GLY A 96 11.95 10.38 -1.99
N GLY A 97 11.08 9.54 -2.59
CA GLY A 97 11.03 9.31 -4.03
C GLY A 97 11.77 8.07 -4.51
N PHE A 98 12.40 7.28 -3.60
CA PHE A 98 13.14 6.09 -3.99
C PHE A 98 12.21 4.98 -4.50
N ALA A 99 12.43 4.56 -5.76
CA ALA A 99 11.64 3.50 -6.42
C ALA A 99 12.26 2.11 -6.19
N TRP A 100 11.46 1.18 -5.61
CA TRP A 100 11.89 -0.20 -5.35
C TRP A 100 11.63 -1.18 -6.51
N TRP A 101 11.25 -0.66 -7.67
CA TRP A 101 11.02 -1.41 -8.90
C TRP A 101 11.82 -0.84 -10.07
N GLN A 102 11.91 -1.59 -11.16
CA GLN A 102 12.56 -1.13 -12.38
C GLN A 102 11.66 -0.12 -13.09
N THR A 103 12.00 1.17 -13.01
CA THR A 103 11.28 2.25 -13.70
C THR A 103 12.25 3.16 -14.44
N GLU A 104 11.80 3.72 -15.55
CA GLU A 104 12.53 4.76 -16.31
C GLU A 104 12.12 6.17 -15.94
N THR A 105 11.24 6.33 -14.94
CA THR A 105 10.67 7.64 -14.57
C THR A 105 11.55 8.45 -13.62
N THR A 106 12.53 7.79 -12.98
CA THR A 106 13.44 8.44 -12.03
C THR A 106 14.79 7.72 -12.03
N ASN A 107 15.85 8.47 -11.71
CA ASN A 107 17.18 7.91 -11.41
C ASN A 107 17.40 7.72 -9.90
N TYR A 108 16.37 7.95 -9.07
CA TYR A 108 16.40 7.66 -7.64
C TYR A 108 15.65 6.37 -7.36
N GLY A 109 16.34 5.26 -7.51
CA GLY A 109 15.71 3.95 -7.37
C GLY A 109 16.68 2.78 -7.36
N ILE A 110 16.14 1.60 -7.23
CA ILE A 110 16.90 0.36 -7.03
C ILE A 110 17.78 0.01 -8.23
N LYS A 111 17.43 0.43 -9.44
CA LYS A 111 18.23 0.20 -10.64
C LYS A 111 19.58 0.90 -10.63
N GLU A 112 19.69 2.01 -9.89
CA GLU A 112 20.92 2.80 -9.77
C GLU A 112 21.81 2.33 -8.60
N THR A 113 21.42 1.24 -7.93
CA THR A 113 22.15 0.67 -6.78
C THR A 113 22.98 -0.55 -7.21
N PRO A 114 24.01 -0.96 -6.42
CA PRO A 114 24.77 -2.16 -6.68
C PRO A 114 23.98 -3.46 -6.43
N TRP A 115 22.79 -3.38 -5.83
CA TRP A 115 22.00 -4.57 -5.52
C TRP A 115 21.63 -5.34 -6.78
N LYS A 116 21.98 -6.63 -6.82
CA LYS A 116 21.81 -7.51 -7.99
C LYS A 116 22.37 -6.87 -9.28
N ASN A 117 23.47 -6.10 -9.17
CA ASN A 117 24.09 -5.37 -10.29
C ASN A 117 23.10 -4.42 -11.02
N GLY A 118 22.28 -3.67 -10.28
CA GLY A 118 21.27 -2.78 -10.83
C GLY A 118 20.04 -3.46 -11.42
N LYS A 119 19.97 -4.78 -11.38
CA LYS A 119 18.83 -5.57 -11.91
C LYS A 119 17.85 -6.02 -10.84
N GLY A 120 18.01 -5.53 -9.61
CA GLY A 120 17.12 -5.85 -8.51
C GLY A 120 15.73 -5.22 -8.74
N ASP A 121 14.69 -5.96 -8.40
CA ASP A 121 13.31 -5.51 -8.41
C ASP A 121 12.63 -6.10 -7.18
N LEU A 122 12.57 -5.30 -6.11
CA LEU A 122 12.04 -5.78 -4.84
C LEU A 122 10.55 -6.10 -4.94
N LEU A 123 9.80 -5.28 -5.67
CA LEU A 123 8.37 -5.49 -5.81
C LEU A 123 8.07 -6.78 -6.57
N LYS A 124 8.86 -7.10 -7.59
CA LYS A 124 8.74 -8.36 -8.34
C LYS A 124 9.06 -9.57 -7.46
N ASP A 125 10.14 -9.48 -6.67
CA ASP A 125 10.49 -10.53 -5.72
C ASP A 125 9.38 -10.74 -4.70
N LEU A 126 8.81 -9.65 -4.14
CA LEU A 126 7.73 -9.71 -3.17
C LEU A 126 6.43 -10.24 -3.78
N ALA A 127 6.06 -9.81 -4.99
CA ALA A 127 4.89 -10.33 -5.70
C ALA A 127 4.98 -11.86 -5.88
N THR A 128 6.17 -12.36 -6.22
CA THR A 128 6.43 -13.80 -6.33
C THR A 128 6.25 -14.51 -4.99
N SER A 129 6.80 -13.93 -3.92
CA SER A 129 6.69 -14.50 -2.56
C SER A 129 5.26 -14.47 -2.04
N CYS A 130 4.50 -13.42 -2.29
CA CYS A 130 3.08 -13.33 -1.95
C CYS A 130 2.28 -14.42 -2.67
N LYS A 131 2.44 -14.55 -3.98
CA LYS A 131 1.77 -15.58 -4.78
C LYS A 131 2.06 -16.99 -4.28
N LYS A 132 3.33 -17.31 -4.00
CA LYS A 132 3.77 -18.60 -3.45
C LYS A 132 3.13 -18.91 -2.10
N ASN A 133 2.89 -17.91 -1.27
CA ASN A 133 2.32 -18.06 0.07
C ASN A 133 0.79 -17.89 0.13
N GLY A 134 0.12 -17.63 -0.99
CA GLY A 134 -1.31 -17.37 -1.04
C GLY A 134 -1.72 -16.06 -0.38
N LEU A 135 -0.80 -15.07 -0.35
CA LEU A 135 -1.04 -13.72 0.13
C LEU A 135 -1.41 -12.79 -1.03
N LYS A 136 -2.29 -11.84 -0.77
CA LYS A 136 -2.54 -10.73 -1.68
C LYS A 136 -1.41 -9.69 -1.57
N LEU A 137 -1.25 -8.88 -2.62
CA LEU A 137 -0.29 -7.78 -2.64
C LEU A 137 -1.03 -6.45 -2.74
N GLY A 138 -0.70 -5.54 -1.84
CA GLY A 138 -1.03 -4.12 -1.90
C GLY A 138 0.23 -3.29 -2.07
N ILE A 139 0.08 -2.07 -2.55
CA ILE A 139 1.18 -1.11 -2.73
C ILE A 139 0.84 0.23 -2.09
N TYR A 140 1.87 0.92 -1.62
CA TYR A 140 1.84 2.34 -1.32
C TYR A 140 2.74 3.07 -2.31
N LEU A 141 2.18 4.06 -3.00
CA LEU A 141 2.90 4.96 -3.90
C LEU A 141 2.71 6.39 -3.41
N SER A 142 3.70 6.93 -2.69
CA SER A 142 3.63 8.30 -2.18
C SER A 142 3.47 9.32 -3.30
N PRO A 143 2.49 10.24 -3.21
CA PRO A 143 2.44 11.41 -4.09
C PRO A 143 3.52 12.45 -3.73
N GLU A 144 3.97 12.50 -2.48
CA GLU A 144 5.16 13.28 -2.11
C GLU A 144 6.41 12.61 -2.69
N ASP A 145 7.28 13.40 -3.30
CA ASP A 145 8.52 12.95 -3.92
C ASP A 145 9.58 14.05 -3.79
N ARG A 146 10.38 13.95 -2.73
CA ARG A 146 11.40 14.97 -2.42
C ARG A 146 12.48 15.04 -3.47
N TYR A 147 12.84 13.90 -4.09
CA TYR A 147 13.83 13.85 -5.14
C TYR A 147 13.41 14.64 -6.38
N LEU A 148 12.13 14.56 -6.75
CA LEU A 148 11.55 15.32 -7.87
C LEU A 148 10.99 16.68 -7.45
N GLY A 149 11.09 17.05 -6.17
CA GLY A 149 10.65 18.34 -5.64
C GLY A 149 9.14 18.44 -5.41
N ALA A 150 8.43 17.33 -5.39
CA ALA A 150 7.00 17.30 -5.07
C ALA A 150 6.80 17.20 -3.56
N GLY A 151 6.16 18.20 -2.98
CA GLY A 151 5.81 18.26 -1.56
C GLY A 151 4.57 17.45 -1.23
N MET A 152 4.02 17.71 -0.04
CA MET A 152 2.83 17.01 0.47
C MET A 152 1.68 17.00 -0.54
N GLY A 153 1.10 15.82 -0.77
CA GLY A 153 0.04 15.63 -1.76
C GLY A 153 0.51 15.77 -3.22
N GLY A 154 1.81 15.66 -3.48
CA GLY A 154 2.38 15.73 -4.84
C GLY A 154 2.42 17.14 -5.44
N LYS A 155 2.43 18.19 -4.61
CA LYS A 155 2.33 19.58 -5.05
C LYS A 155 3.71 20.16 -5.36
N ILE A 156 3.84 20.77 -6.55
CA ILE A 156 4.97 21.58 -6.99
C ILE A 156 4.44 22.99 -7.32
N ALA A 157 5.10 24.04 -6.82
CA ALA A 157 4.63 25.42 -7.02
C ALA A 157 4.69 25.88 -8.49
N ASP A 158 5.66 25.39 -9.25
CA ASP A 158 5.81 25.67 -10.68
C ASP A 158 4.81 24.84 -11.49
N PRO A 159 3.88 25.44 -12.26
CA PRO A 159 2.86 24.73 -13.00
C PRO A 159 3.43 23.78 -14.08
N ILE A 160 4.55 24.14 -14.70
CA ILE A 160 5.19 23.32 -15.75
C ILE A 160 5.78 22.05 -15.10
N LYS A 161 6.48 22.21 -13.98
CA LYS A 161 7.03 21.08 -13.22
C LYS A 161 5.93 20.23 -12.62
N GLN A 162 4.81 20.83 -12.20
CA GLN A 162 3.64 20.09 -11.72
C GLN A 162 3.10 19.18 -12.80
N GLU A 163 2.88 19.68 -14.01
CA GLU A 163 2.38 18.86 -15.13
C GLU A 163 3.36 17.73 -15.49
N GLN A 164 4.66 17.99 -15.45
CA GLN A 164 5.68 16.97 -15.67
C GLN A 164 5.64 15.88 -14.60
N TYR A 165 5.53 16.28 -13.34
CA TYR A 165 5.45 15.35 -12.21
C TYR A 165 4.19 14.48 -12.27
N GLU A 166 3.05 15.05 -12.62
CA GLU A 166 1.81 14.29 -12.79
C GLU A 166 1.92 13.20 -13.86
N LYS A 167 2.59 13.49 -14.97
CA LYS A 167 2.88 12.50 -16.03
C LYS A 167 3.76 11.36 -15.48
N ILE A 168 4.80 11.71 -14.71
CA ILE A 168 5.68 10.75 -14.05
C ILE A 168 4.89 9.88 -13.08
N TYR A 169 4.11 10.49 -12.19
CA TYR A 169 3.34 9.77 -11.17
C TYR A 169 2.32 8.82 -11.79
N ARG A 170 1.59 9.26 -12.83
CA ARG A 170 0.65 8.41 -13.56
C ARG A 170 1.36 7.23 -14.24
N LYS A 171 2.55 7.45 -14.82
CA LYS A 171 3.34 6.36 -15.40
C LYS A 171 3.78 5.37 -14.34
N GLN A 172 4.29 5.83 -13.20
CA GLN A 172 4.66 4.99 -12.06
C GLN A 172 3.48 4.14 -11.60
N LEU A 173 2.31 4.75 -11.41
CA LEU A 173 1.10 4.03 -11.02
C LEU A 173 0.69 2.98 -12.07
N THR A 174 0.76 3.32 -13.35
CA THR A 174 0.47 2.37 -14.44
C THR A 174 1.43 1.18 -14.43
N GLU A 175 2.74 1.42 -14.29
CA GLU A 175 3.74 0.35 -14.18
C GLU A 175 3.41 -0.61 -13.02
N LEU A 176 3.11 -0.05 -11.83
CA LEU A 176 2.82 -0.83 -10.65
C LEU A 176 1.53 -1.66 -10.77
N LEU A 177 0.51 -1.12 -11.42
CA LEU A 177 -0.79 -1.79 -11.58
C LEU A 177 -0.82 -2.82 -12.72
N THR A 178 0.15 -2.78 -13.65
CA THR A 178 0.11 -3.64 -14.85
C THR A 178 1.23 -4.66 -14.96
N GLN A 179 2.31 -4.52 -14.16
CA GLN A 179 3.51 -5.36 -14.33
C GLN A 179 3.75 -6.36 -13.20
N TYR A 180 3.00 -6.26 -12.09
CA TYR A 180 3.26 -7.03 -10.87
C TYR A 180 2.14 -8.00 -10.48
N GLY A 181 1.25 -8.30 -11.42
CA GLY A 181 0.09 -9.17 -11.20
C GLY A 181 -1.07 -8.43 -10.54
N ASP A 182 -1.89 -9.14 -9.80
CA ASP A 182 -3.08 -8.58 -9.16
C ASP A 182 -2.70 -7.74 -7.95
N ILE A 183 -2.87 -6.43 -8.05
CA ILE A 183 -2.74 -5.51 -6.93
C ILE A 183 -4.11 -5.34 -6.27
N SER A 184 -4.22 -5.78 -5.04
CA SER A 184 -5.50 -5.82 -4.32
C SER A 184 -5.83 -4.53 -3.58
N GLU A 185 -4.84 -3.68 -3.32
CA GLU A 185 -4.99 -2.41 -2.62
C GLU A 185 -3.93 -1.41 -3.07
N VAL A 186 -4.32 -0.15 -3.19
CA VAL A 186 -3.40 0.97 -3.47
C VAL A 186 -3.57 2.04 -2.42
N TRP A 187 -2.47 2.39 -1.77
CA TRP A 187 -2.36 3.54 -0.87
C TRP A 187 -1.64 4.69 -1.57
N VAL A 188 -2.13 5.91 -1.39
CA VAL A 188 -1.59 7.14 -1.94
C VAL A 188 -1.49 8.23 -0.89
#